data_3f87bdebc2f75622bf09edec639f54d6
#
_entry.id   3f87bdebc2f75622bf09edec639f54d6
#
_cell.length_a   1.000
_cell.length_b   1.000
_cell.length_c   1.000
_cell.angle_alpha   90.00
_cell.angle_beta   90.00
_cell.angle_gamma   90.00
#
_symmetry.space_group_name_H-M   'P 1'
#
loop_
_entity.id
_entity.type
_entity.pdbx_description
1 polymer ?
#
loop_
_entity_poly.entity_id
_entity_poly.type
_entity_poly.pdbx_seq_one_letter_code
_entity_poly.pdbx_strand_id
1 'polypeptide(L)'
;MFFFIFRITSEIYYLSRWKEPDTPTIYAMVACAASTATLSVTIVGLIYEALSLPLFPYKRQRNRIVVIAMNVVYNIGTILAAYGGTRDTTMPSQVKNIVADKAGNIIMFLVMIGTLSWLYPAGKHIYYARQDTTFRSAEVLMMAAAPATVLQLIRMNYDLIYVFTQIAMLHPTTGSFAIRFVTFCLQLAIVGLVIVAGWFSKDAATIRERALKTDSTTELV
;
A
#
# COMPACT_ATOMS: atom_id res chain seq x y z
N MET A 1 9.06 0.25 -8.40
CA MET A 1 9.57 1.30 -9.30
C MET A 1 8.66 2.54 -9.32
N PHE A 2 7.36 2.43 -9.62
CA PHE A 2 6.42 3.57 -9.68
C PHE A 2 6.38 4.43 -8.40
N PHE A 3 6.44 3.83 -7.22
CA PHE A 3 6.49 4.58 -5.95
C PHE A 3 7.62 5.63 -5.94
N PHE A 4 8.84 5.23 -6.29
CA PHE A 4 9.98 6.14 -6.28
C PHE A 4 9.83 7.27 -7.31
N ILE A 5 9.31 6.95 -8.50
CA ILE A 5 9.07 7.95 -9.54
C ILE A 5 8.10 9.01 -9.01
N PHE A 6 6.95 8.61 -8.51
CA PHE A 6 5.95 9.55 -7.98
C PHE A 6 6.46 10.34 -6.78
N ARG A 7 7.20 9.68 -5.87
CA ARG A 7 7.74 10.36 -4.68
C ARG A 7 8.83 11.36 -5.04
N ILE A 8 9.80 10.97 -5.87
CA ILE A 8 10.87 11.86 -6.33
C ILE A 8 10.28 13.03 -7.12
N THR A 9 9.35 12.80 -8.02
CA THR A 9 8.68 13.87 -8.78
C THR A 9 7.98 14.85 -7.85
N SER A 10 7.27 14.37 -6.82
CA SER A 10 6.64 15.22 -5.82
C SER A 10 7.64 16.10 -5.07
N GLU A 11 8.77 15.53 -4.63
CA GLU A 11 9.79 16.27 -3.87
C GLU A 11 10.57 17.26 -4.75
N ILE A 12 10.94 16.89 -5.99
CA ILE A 12 11.60 17.80 -6.94
C ILE A 12 10.69 18.98 -7.25
N TYR A 13 9.42 18.71 -7.49
CA TYR A 13 8.45 19.78 -7.75
C TYR A 13 8.32 20.74 -6.56
N TYR A 14 8.30 20.20 -5.35
CA TYR A 14 8.26 21.00 -4.13
C TYR A 14 9.53 21.86 -3.96
N LEU A 15 10.71 21.27 -4.22
CA LEU A 15 11.99 21.98 -4.16
C LEU A 15 12.10 23.08 -5.20
N SER A 16 11.55 22.87 -6.41
CA SER A 16 11.57 23.87 -7.47
C SER A 16 10.75 25.12 -7.13
N ARG A 17 9.78 25.01 -6.22
CA ARG A 17 8.93 26.11 -5.75
C ARG A 17 9.21 26.53 -4.31
N TRP A 18 10.42 26.34 -3.84
CA TRP A 18 10.84 26.72 -2.47
C TRP A 18 10.53 28.19 -2.11
N LYS A 19 10.47 29.09 -3.08
CA LYS A 19 10.16 30.53 -2.89
C LYS A 19 8.67 30.83 -2.77
N GLU A 20 7.79 29.88 -3.08
CA GLU A 20 6.32 30.02 -2.98
C GLU A 20 5.75 28.94 -2.05
N PRO A 21 6.01 29.00 -0.73
CA PRO A 21 5.78 27.88 0.18
C PRO A 21 4.30 27.56 0.43
N ASP A 22 3.36 28.42 0.06
CA ASP A 22 1.99 28.36 0.58
C ASP A 22 0.97 27.66 -0.33
N THR A 23 1.33 27.26 -1.55
CA THR A 23 0.38 26.61 -2.45
C THR A 23 0.83 25.18 -2.81
N PRO A 24 0.28 24.13 -2.16
CA PRO A 24 0.48 22.78 -2.64
C PRO A 24 -0.15 22.66 -4.02
N THR A 25 0.67 22.38 -5.00
CA THR A 25 0.17 22.21 -6.35
C THR A 25 -0.55 20.89 -6.49
N ILE A 26 -1.57 20.86 -7.36
CA ILE A 26 -2.34 19.67 -7.70
C ILE A 26 -1.40 18.48 -8.02
N TYR A 27 -0.31 18.74 -8.74
CA TYR A 27 0.67 17.71 -9.11
C TYR A 27 1.37 17.06 -7.91
N ALA A 28 1.79 17.85 -6.90
CA ALA A 28 2.42 17.31 -5.69
C ALA A 28 1.44 16.49 -4.85
N MET A 29 0.19 16.94 -4.75
CA MET A 29 -0.88 16.22 -4.06
C MET A 29 -1.18 14.89 -4.74
N VAL A 30 -1.38 14.89 -6.07
CA VAL A 30 -1.65 13.69 -6.85
C VAL A 30 -0.47 12.71 -6.78
N ALA A 31 0.77 13.19 -6.90
CA ALA A 31 1.95 12.34 -6.80
C ALA A 31 2.10 11.73 -5.40
N CYS A 32 1.82 12.49 -4.34
CA CYS A 32 1.81 11.97 -2.97
C CYS A 32 0.72 10.90 -2.76
N ALA A 33 -0.50 11.17 -3.22
CA ALA A 33 -1.62 10.22 -3.15
C ALA A 33 -1.33 8.94 -3.96
N ALA A 34 -0.78 9.07 -5.17
CA ALA A 34 -0.38 7.94 -6.01
C ALA A 34 0.72 7.10 -5.37
N SER A 35 1.71 7.73 -4.71
CA SER A 35 2.75 6.99 -3.98
C SER A 35 2.18 6.18 -2.83
N THR A 36 1.21 6.73 -2.10
CA THR A 36 0.52 6.04 -1.01
C THR A 36 -0.32 4.88 -1.52
N ALA A 37 -1.05 5.10 -2.62
CA ALA A 37 -1.86 4.07 -3.25
C ALA A 37 -1.00 2.90 -3.74
N THR A 38 0.14 3.18 -4.37
CA THR A 38 1.06 2.14 -4.86
C THR A 38 1.57 1.25 -3.72
N LEU A 39 1.92 1.82 -2.57
CA LEU A 39 2.36 1.04 -1.41
C LEU A 39 1.24 0.16 -0.85
N SER A 40 0.04 0.70 -0.70
CA SER A 40 -1.10 -0.06 -0.18
C SER A 40 -1.49 -1.21 -1.11
N VAL A 41 -1.54 -0.97 -2.41
CA VAL A 41 -1.79 -2.00 -3.43
C VAL A 41 -0.69 -3.08 -3.40
N THR A 42 0.57 -2.69 -3.21
CA THR A 42 1.68 -3.62 -3.10
C THR A 42 1.56 -4.52 -1.87
N ILE A 43 1.17 -3.96 -0.71
CA ILE A 43 0.95 -4.75 0.51
C ILE A 43 -0.15 -5.79 0.31
N VAL A 44 -1.29 -5.39 -0.27
CA VAL A 44 -2.39 -6.31 -0.61
C VAL A 44 -1.92 -7.38 -1.60
N GLY A 45 -1.09 -6.99 -2.58
CA GLY A 45 -0.46 -7.89 -3.54
C GLY A 45 0.47 -8.92 -2.88
N LEU A 46 1.27 -8.53 -1.88
CA LEU A 46 2.13 -9.45 -1.12
C LEU A 46 1.31 -10.53 -0.40
N ILE A 47 0.21 -10.15 0.25
CA ILE A 47 -0.68 -11.10 0.94
C ILE A 47 -1.28 -12.07 -0.08
N TYR A 48 -1.74 -11.57 -1.23
CA TYR A 48 -2.30 -12.40 -2.29
C TYR A 48 -1.27 -13.36 -2.85
N GLU A 49 -0.04 -12.89 -3.11
CA GLU A 49 1.05 -13.72 -3.61
C GLU A 49 1.38 -14.83 -2.60
N ALA A 50 1.53 -14.48 -1.31
CA ALA A 50 1.76 -15.45 -0.24
C ALA A 50 0.67 -16.54 -0.20
N LEU A 51 -0.60 -16.18 -0.40
CA LEU A 51 -1.71 -17.13 -0.44
C LEU A 51 -1.78 -17.96 -1.74
N SER A 52 -1.15 -17.49 -2.81
CA SER A 52 -1.17 -18.15 -4.11
C SER A 52 -0.02 -19.14 -4.31
N LEU A 53 1.04 -19.07 -3.49
CA LEU A 53 2.22 -19.91 -3.58
C LEU A 53 1.97 -21.39 -3.22
N PRO A 54 1.20 -21.76 -2.17
CA PRO A 54 0.95 -23.16 -1.84
C PRO A 54 0.36 -23.94 -3.01
N LEU A 55 0.74 -25.23 -3.16
CA LEU A 55 0.29 -26.09 -4.25
C LEU A 55 -1.24 -26.20 -4.33
N PHE A 56 -1.91 -26.17 -3.17
CA PHE A 56 -3.37 -26.15 -3.06
C PHE A 56 -3.87 -24.81 -2.51
N PRO A 57 -3.94 -23.76 -3.34
CA PRO A 57 -4.31 -22.42 -2.88
C PRO A 57 -5.77 -22.39 -2.41
N TYR A 58 -5.95 -22.14 -1.12
CA TYR A 58 -7.28 -22.06 -0.49
C TYR A 58 -8.12 -20.93 -1.09
N LYS A 59 -9.29 -21.31 -1.65
CA LYS A 59 -10.29 -20.35 -2.18
C LYS A 59 -9.67 -19.27 -3.12
N ARG A 60 -8.80 -19.68 -4.03
CA ARG A 60 -8.07 -18.79 -4.96
C ARG A 60 -8.96 -17.74 -5.63
N GLN A 61 -10.14 -18.15 -6.12
CA GLN A 61 -11.08 -17.22 -6.77
C GLN A 61 -11.63 -16.17 -5.81
N ARG A 62 -11.99 -16.56 -4.58
CA ARG A 62 -12.47 -15.63 -3.55
C ARG A 62 -11.39 -14.63 -3.16
N ASN A 63 -10.16 -15.09 -2.95
CA ASN A 63 -9.04 -14.22 -2.62
C ASN A 63 -8.76 -13.21 -3.74
N ARG A 64 -8.85 -13.64 -5.00
CA ARG A 64 -8.72 -12.75 -6.17
C ARG A 64 -9.79 -11.65 -6.18
N ILE A 65 -11.05 -12.01 -5.92
CA ILE A 65 -12.16 -11.05 -5.86
C ILE A 65 -11.92 -10.04 -4.72
N VAL A 66 -11.51 -10.51 -3.53
CA VAL A 66 -11.20 -9.65 -2.38
C VAL A 66 -10.11 -8.64 -2.74
N VAL A 67 -9.01 -9.08 -3.36
CA VAL A 67 -7.91 -8.20 -3.79
C VAL A 67 -8.40 -7.15 -4.79
N ILE A 68 -9.14 -7.58 -5.80
CA ILE A 68 -9.68 -6.64 -6.81
C ILE A 68 -10.61 -5.62 -6.14
N ALA A 69 -11.52 -6.07 -5.27
CA ALA A 69 -12.43 -5.19 -4.57
C ALA A 69 -11.69 -4.19 -3.67
N MET A 70 -10.71 -4.65 -2.88
CA MET A 70 -9.88 -3.78 -2.04
C MET A 70 -9.14 -2.74 -2.88
N ASN A 71 -8.53 -3.14 -4.00
CA ASN A 71 -7.82 -2.23 -4.89
C ASN A 71 -8.74 -1.19 -5.53
N VAL A 72 -9.93 -1.59 -5.99
CA VAL A 72 -10.90 -0.67 -6.58
C VAL A 72 -11.38 0.34 -5.54
N VAL A 73 -11.79 -0.13 -4.35
CA VAL A 73 -12.28 0.73 -3.27
C VAL A 73 -11.17 1.67 -2.79
N TYR A 74 -9.94 1.18 -2.66
CA TYR A 74 -8.79 2.01 -2.28
C TYR A 74 -8.52 3.12 -3.31
N ASN A 75 -8.53 2.79 -4.60
CA ASN A 75 -8.33 3.79 -5.66
C ASN A 75 -9.45 4.83 -5.70
N ILE A 76 -10.71 4.44 -5.48
CA ILE A 76 -11.82 5.39 -5.33
C ILE A 76 -11.55 6.33 -4.16
N GLY A 77 -11.14 5.82 -3.00
CA GLY A 77 -10.74 6.63 -1.85
C GLY A 77 -9.61 7.60 -2.18
N THR A 78 -8.57 7.14 -2.89
CA THR A 78 -7.44 7.96 -3.33
C THR A 78 -7.87 9.10 -4.25
N ILE A 79 -8.75 8.84 -5.22
CA ILE A 79 -9.27 9.85 -6.14
C ILE A 79 -10.09 10.90 -5.38
N LEU A 80 -10.95 10.46 -4.46
CA LEU A 80 -11.77 11.37 -3.63
C LEU A 80 -10.89 12.24 -2.74
N ALA A 81 -9.88 11.67 -2.08
CA ALA A 81 -8.95 12.41 -1.23
C ALA A 81 -8.10 13.39 -2.05
N ALA A 82 -7.58 12.98 -3.21
CA ALA A 82 -6.81 13.86 -4.08
C ALA A 82 -7.67 15.02 -4.62
N TYR A 83 -8.90 14.74 -5.03
CA TYR A 83 -9.83 15.78 -5.52
C TYR A 83 -10.24 16.73 -4.41
N GLY A 84 -10.61 16.20 -3.25
CA GLY A 84 -11.08 17.00 -2.12
C GLY A 84 -9.98 17.82 -1.47
N GLY A 85 -8.79 17.24 -1.31
CA GLY A 85 -7.63 17.87 -0.67
C GLY A 85 -6.91 18.91 -1.52
N THR A 86 -7.26 19.07 -2.81
CA THR A 86 -6.74 20.18 -3.64
C THR A 86 -7.26 21.50 -3.11
N ARG A 87 -6.42 22.55 -3.15
CA ARG A 87 -6.84 23.89 -2.75
C ARG A 87 -7.71 24.54 -3.81
N ASP A 88 -8.66 25.34 -3.34
CA ASP A 88 -9.48 26.15 -4.22
C ASP A 88 -8.62 27.23 -4.92
N THR A 89 -8.80 27.41 -6.19
CA THR A 89 -8.10 28.45 -6.99
C THR A 89 -8.54 29.85 -6.61
N THR A 90 -9.76 30.00 -6.08
CA THR A 90 -10.34 31.28 -5.65
C THR A 90 -10.05 31.61 -4.20
N MET A 91 -9.88 30.59 -3.36
CA MET A 91 -9.57 30.72 -1.92
C MET A 91 -8.42 29.78 -1.53
N PRO A 92 -7.15 30.16 -1.74
CA PRO A 92 -6.00 29.27 -1.55
C PRO A 92 -5.83 28.75 -0.11
N SER A 93 -6.47 29.37 0.87
CA SER A 93 -6.47 28.93 2.27
C SER A 93 -7.43 27.78 2.57
N GLN A 94 -8.35 27.46 1.65
CA GLN A 94 -9.37 26.42 1.84
C GLN A 94 -9.15 25.24 0.89
N VAL A 95 -9.46 24.02 1.37
CA VAL A 95 -9.54 22.84 0.55
C VAL A 95 -10.79 22.88 -0.33
N LYS A 96 -10.68 22.40 -1.56
CA LYS A 96 -11.75 22.47 -2.57
C LYS A 96 -13.04 21.77 -2.12
N ASN A 97 -12.92 20.62 -1.49
CA ASN A 97 -14.07 19.89 -0.96
C ASN A 97 -13.66 19.03 0.24
N ILE A 98 -13.82 19.57 1.44
CA ILE A 98 -13.46 18.91 2.68
C ILE A 98 -14.23 17.61 2.94
N VAL A 99 -15.47 17.49 2.42
CA VAL A 99 -16.26 16.27 2.58
C VAL A 99 -15.69 15.14 1.73
N ALA A 100 -15.30 15.43 0.49
CA ALA A 100 -14.68 14.45 -0.40
C ALA A 100 -13.30 14.02 0.14
N ASP A 101 -12.50 14.95 0.67
CA ASP A 101 -11.20 14.66 1.29
C ASP A 101 -11.36 13.74 2.51
N LYS A 102 -12.28 14.07 3.43
CA LYS A 102 -12.59 13.22 4.60
C LYS A 102 -13.08 11.84 4.19
N ALA A 103 -14.03 11.77 3.26
CA ALA A 103 -14.58 10.50 2.80
C ALA A 103 -13.50 9.62 2.15
N GLY A 104 -12.65 10.20 1.29
CA GLY A 104 -11.56 9.49 0.65
C GLY A 104 -10.56 8.90 1.64
N ASN A 105 -10.11 9.69 2.62
CA ASN A 105 -9.18 9.23 3.64
C ASN A 105 -9.78 8.16 4.56
N ILE A 106 -11.07 8.28 4.94
CA ILE A 106 -11.77 7.25 5.71
C ILE A 106 -11.86 5.95 4.92
N ILE A 107 -12.23 5.99 3.64
CA ILE A 107 -12.33 4.80 2.78
C ILE A 107 -10.96 4.09 2.72
N MET A 108 -9.88 4.81 2.43
CA MET A 108 -8.53 4.25 2.37
C MET A 108 -8.13 3.60 3.70
N PHE A 109 -8.40 4.27 4.82
CA PHE A 109 -8.10 3.77 6.15
C PHE A 109 -8.88 2.48 6.48
N LEU A 110 -10.18 2.44 6.16
CA LEU A 110 -11.03 1.25 6.35
C LEU A 110 -10.55 0.06 5.51
N VAL A 111 -10.11 0.28 4.28
CA VAL A 111 -9.51 -0.78 3.44
C VAL A 111 -8.25 -1.33 4.09
N MET A 112 -7.40 -0.48 4.67
CA MET A 112 -6.19 -0.94 5.36
C MET A 112 -6.49 -1.69 6.65
N ILE A 113 -7.53 -1.32 7.41
CA ILE A 113 -8.05 -2.12 8.53
C ILE A 113 -8.56 -3.48 8.03
N GLY A 114 -9.29 -3.49 6.92
CA GLY A 114 -9.73 -4.72 6.26
C GLY A 114 -8.54 -5.61 5.86
N THR A 115 -7.47 -5.01 5.33
CA THR A 115 -6.21 -5.70 4.99
C THR A 115 -5.56 -6.31 6.23
N LEU A 116 -5.48 -5.55 7.34
CA LEU A 116 -4.96 -6.05 8.61
C LEU A 116 -5.79 -7.22 9.14
N SER A 117 -7.11 -7.11 9.08
CA SER A 117 -8.03 -8.18 9.48
C SER A 117 -7.86 -9.44 8.60
N TRP A 118 -7.55 -9.25 7.32
CA TRP A 118 -7.33 -10.36 6.39
C TRP A 118 -5.99 -11.08 6.62
N LEU A 119 -4.99 -10.41 7.20
CA LEU A 119 -3.71 -11.03 7.56
C LEU A 119 -3.87 -12.22 8.51
N TYR A 120 -4.80 -12.16 9.46
CA TYR A 120 -4.99 -13.25 10.42
C TYR A 120 -5.43 -14.57 9.76
N PRO A 121 -6.54 -14.64 9.01
CA PRO A 121 -6.92 -15.87 8.33
C PRO A 121 -5.90 -16.29 7.25
N ALA A 122 -5.23 -15.35 6.60
CA ALA A 122 -4.18 -15.62 5.63
C ALA A 122 -2.97 -16.30 6.28
N GLY A 123 -2.48 -15.76 7.40
CA GLY A 123 -1.36 -16.33 8.16
C GLY A 123 -1.69 -17.72 8.71
N LYS A 124 -2.91 -17.90 9.23
CA LYS A 124 -3.39 -19.21 9.70
C LYS A 124 -3.40 -20.24 8.55
N HIS A 125 -3.84 -19.85 7.37
CA HIS A 125 -3.86 -20.74 6.21
C HIS A 125 -2.44 -21.15 5.78
N ILE A 126 -1.51 -20.21 5.71
CA ILE A 126 -0.10 -20.51 5.39
C ILE A 126 0.51 -21.42 6.43
N TYR A 127 0.24 -21.20 7.73
CA TYR A 127 0.75 -22.04 8.79
C TYR A 127 0.28 -23.51 8.67
N TYR A 128 -0.94 -23.76 8.22
CA TYR A 128 -1.40 -25.12 7.95
C TYR A 128 -0.75 -25.76 6.70
N ALA A 129 -0.26 -24.97 5.78
CA ALA A 129 0.47 -25.44 4.58
C ALA A 129 1.98 -25.62 4.81
N ARG A 130 2.46 -25.66 6.06
CA ARG A 130 3.90 -25.69 6.41
C ARG A 130 4.67 -26.92 5.90
N GLN A 131 3.98 -27.97 5.45
CA GLN A 131 4.60 -29.14 4.84
C GLN A 131 4.86 -28.96 3.33
N ASP A 132 4.34 -27.88 2.74
CA ASP A 132 4.55 -27.57 1.34
C ASP A 132 5.97 -27.02 1.09
N THR A 133 6.57 -27.39 -0.04
CA THR A 133 7.90 -26.94 -0.45
C THR A 133 8.00 -25.41 -0.61
N THR A 134 6.88 -24.76 -0.89
CA THR A 134 6.79 -23.30 -1.08
C THR A 134 6.47 -22.53 0.21
N PHE A 135 6.27 -23.25 1.32
CA PHE A 135 5.89 -22.64 2.61
C PHE A 135 6.83 -21.52 3.05
N ARG A 136 8.15 -21.75 2.98
CA ARG A 136 9.15 -20.78 3.44
C ARG A 136 9.04 -19.44 2.70
N SER A 137 8.80 -19.48 1.40
CA SER A 137 8.61 -18.28 0.59
C SER A 137 7.30 -17.56 0.92
N ALA A 138 6.22 -18.30 1.11
CA ALA A 138 4.92 -17.73 1.53
C ALA A 138 5.00 -17.12 2.94
N GLU A 139 5.71 -17.75 3.86
CA GLU A 139 5.96 -17.25 5.20
C GLU A 139 6.74 -15.93 5.18
N VAL A 140 7.81 -15.83 4.40
CA VAL A 140 8.61 -14.60 4.26
C VAL A 140 7.76 -13.44 3.72
N LEU A 141 6.94 -13.68 2.70
CA LEU A 141 6.03 -12.68 2.16
C LEU A 141 5.02 -12.19 3.22
N MET A 142 4.47 -13.11 4.01
CA MET A 142 3.52 -12.77 5.06
C MET A 142 4.19 -12.02 6.21
N MET A 143 5.40 -12.43 6.63
CA MET A 143 6.16 -11.75 7.65
C MET A 143 6.57 -10.33 7.26
N ALA A 144 6.74 -10.06 5.97
CA ALA A 144 6.96 -8.69 5.48
C ALA A 144 5.64 -7.90 5.36
N ALA A 145 4.55 -8.54 4.92
CA ALA A 145 3.27 -7.88 4.75
C ALA A 145 2.66 -7.40 6.08
N ALA A 146 2.85 -8.14 7.18
CA ALA A 146 2.31 -7.77 8.48
C ALA A 146 2.88 -6.44 9.03
N PRO A 147 4.19 -6.26 9.20
CA PRO A 147 4.75 -4.99 9.64
C PRO A 147 4.54 -3.87 8.60
N ALA A 148 4.58 -4.17 7.30
CA ALA A 148 4.28 -3.19 6.26
C ALA A 148 2.85 -2.63 6.39
N THR A 149 1.86 -3.49 6.68
CA THR A 149 0.47 -3.06 6.92
C THR A 149 0.37 -2.15 8.15
N VAL A 150 1.05 -2.49 9.25
CA VAL A 150 1.06 -1.67 10.48
C VAL A 150 1.71 -0.31 10.21
N LEU A 151 2.86 -0.27 9.54
CA LEU A 151 3.54 0.98 9.19
C LEU A 151 2.67 1.87 8.29
N GLN A 152 1.97 1.26 7.33
CA GLN A 152 1.06 1.98 6.45
C GLN A 152 -0.16 2.53 7.20
N LEU A 153 -0.71 1.79 8.16
CA LEU A 153 -1.78 2.27 9.04
C LEU A 153 -1.33 3.44 9.91
N ILE A 154 -0.11 3.37 10.49
CA ILE A 154 0.46 4.49 11.25
C ILE A 154 0.53 5.73 10.37
N ARG A 155 1.05 5.60 9.15
CA ARG A 155 1.11 6.71 8.21
C ARG A 155 -0.27 7.29 7.89
N MET A 156 -1.23 6.42 7.60
CA MET A 156 -2.59 6.87 7.25
C MET A 156 -3.32 7.53 8.43
N ASN A 157 -2.96 7.19 9.68
CA ASN A 157 -3.45 7.91 10.84
C ASN A 157 -3.02 9.38 10.83
N TYR A 158 -1.79 9.69 10.41
CA TYR A 158 -1.36 11.09 10.26
C TYR A 158 -2.19 11.84 9.21
N ASP A 159 -2.41 11.22 8.05
CA ASP A 159 -3.25 11.80 7.01
C ASP A 159 -4.69 12.04 7.53
N LEU A 160 -5.24 11.07 8.28
CA LEU A 160 -6.57 11.17 8.87
C LEU A 160 -6.66 12.30 9.92
N ILE A 161 -5.69 12.39 10.83
CA ILE A 161 -5.62 13.46 11.83
C ILE A 161 -5.57 14.83 11.13
N TYR A 162 -4.73 14.97 10.10
CA TYR A 162 -4.66 16.20 9.31
C TYR A 162 -6.04 16.56 8.72
N VAL A 163 -6.70 15.63 8.07
CA VAL A 163 -7.97 15.85 7.37
C VAL A 163 -9.09 16.28 8.33
N PHE A 164 -9.06 15.78 9.57
CA PHE A 164 -10.06 16.18 10.58
C PHE A 164 -9.72 17.46 11.31
N THR A 165 -8.44 17.72 11.59
CA THR A 165 -8.00 18.90 12.37
C THR A 165 -7.66 20.10 11.50
N GLN A 166 -7.33 19.88 10.21
CA GLN A 166 -6.87 20.90 9.27
C GLN A 166 -5.65 21.70 9.78
N ILE A 167 -4.85 21.11 10.68
CA ILE A 167 -3.64 21.75 11.20
C ILE A 167 -2.58 21.79 10.09
N ALA A 168 -2.22 22.97 9.61
CA ALA A 168 -1.29 23.14 8.49
C ALA A 168 0.06 22.44 8.70
N MET A 169 0.57 22.37 9.94
CA MET A 169 1.82 21.66 10.25
C MET A 169 1.78 20.16 9.97
N LEU A 170 0.59 19.53 9.98
CA LEU A 170 0.40 18.11 9.73
C LEU A 170 0.16 17.80 8.24
N HIS A 171 0.11 18.81 7.38
CA HIS A 171 -0.15 18.60 5.96
C HIS A 171 0.91 17.70 5.32
N PRO A 172 0.52 16.64 4.56
CA PRO A 172 1.44 15.62 4.06
C PRO A 172 2.49 16.14 3.07
N THR A 173 2.21 17.26 2.38
CA THR A 173 3.13 17.84 1.38
C THR A 173 3.73 19.18 1.80
N THR A 174 3.01 20.02 2.54
CA THR A 174 3.45 21.37 2.95
C THR A 174 3.67 21.51 4.45
N GLY A 175 3.43 20.45 5.23
CA GLY A 175 3.60 20.44 6.68
C GLY A 175 5.04 20.56 7.16
N SER A 176 5.24 20.43 8.47
CA SER A 176 6.57 20.55 9.08
C SER A 176 7.55 19.52 8.49
N PHE A 177 8.82 19.92 8.38
CA PHE A 177 9.89 19.03 7.89
C PHE A 177 9.95 17.71 8.68
N ALA A 178 9.78 17.77 10.00
CA ALA A 178 9.83 16.58 10.85
C ALA A 178 8.76 15.56 10.47
N ILE A 179 7.50 15.98 10.26
CA ILE A 179 6.40 15.08 9.88
C ILE A 179 6.63 14.49 8.49
N ARG A 180 7.05 15.29 7.54
CA ARG A 180 7.38 14.85 6.18
C ARG A 180 8.52 13.82 6.20
N PHE A 181 9.56 14.07 7.00
CA PHE A 181 10.69 13.17 7.16
C PHE A 181 10.27 11.84 7.79
N VAL A 182 9.50 11.85 8.89
CA VAL A 182 8.98 10.63 9.51
C VAL A 182 8.10 9.84 8.54
N THR A 183 7.20 10.51 7.83
CA THR A 183 6.34 9.86 6.82
C THR A 183 7.16 9.23 5.71
N PHE A 184 8.22 9.89 5.26
CA PHE A 184 9.14 9.36 4.26
C PHE A 184 9.90 8.13 4.77
N CYS A 185 10.42 8.16 6.00
CA CYS A 185 11.09 7.02 6.62
C CYS A 185 10.16 5.80 6.75
N LEU A 186 8.89 6.01 7.14
CA LEU A 186 7.89 4.93 7.18
C LEU A 186 7.68 4.32 5.79
N GLN A 187 7.59 5.13 4.74
CA GLN A 187 7.45 4.65 3.38
C GLN A 187 8.68 3.87 2.90
N LEU A 188 9.89 4.36 3.21
CA LEU A 188 11.13 3.64 2.89
C LEU A 188 11.22 2.29 3.61
N ALA A 189 10.81 2.22 4.88
CA ALA A 189 10.76 0.97 5.62
C ALA A 189 9.81 -0.04 4.96
N ILE A 190 8.62 0.40 4.52
CA ILE A 190 7.67 -0.47 3.79
C ILE A 190 8.31 -0.96 2.49
N VAL A 191 8.92 -0.08 1.69
CA VAL A 191 9.58 -0.45 0.45
C VAL A 191 10.71 -1.44 0.70
N GLY A 192 11.52 -1.22 1.75
CA GLY A 192 12.59 -2.14 2.16
C GLY A 192 12.05 -3.53 2.47
N LEU A 193 10.97 -3.63 3.25
CA LEU A 193 10.31 -4.90 3.55
C LEU A 193 9.82 -5.61 2.28
N VAL A 194 9.21 -4.88 1.34
CA VAL A 194 8.74 -5.43 0.06
C VAL A 194 9.90 -5.96 -0.79
N ILE A 195 11.00 -5.20 -0.91
CA ILE A 195 12.18 -5.59 -1.69
C ILE A 195 12.82 -6.85 -1.09
N VAL A 196 13.01 -6.87 0.24
CA VAL A 196 13.58 -8.02 0.95
C VAL A 196 12.71 -9.26 0.76
N ALA A 197 11.39 -9.14 0.94
CA ALA A 197 10.45 -10.23 0.72
C ALA A 197 10.49 -10.74 -0.73
N GLY A 198 10.49 -9.84 -1.71
CA GLY A 198 10.60 -10.20 -3.11
C GLY A 198 11.90 -10.93 -3.45
N TRP A 199 13.02 -10.49 -2.86
CA TRP A 199 14.33 -11.14 -3.05
C TRP A 199 14.34 -12.58 -2.53
N PHE A 200 13.82 -12.81 -1.32
CA PHE A 200 13.78 -14.15 -0.71
C PHE A 200 12.73 -15.07 -1.34
N SER A 201 11.72 -14.54 -2.03
CA SER A 201 10.66 -15.32 -2.68
C SER A 201 10.84 -15.51 -4.19
N LYS A 202 11.91 -14.96 -4.79
CA LYS A 202 12.11 -14.94 -6.25
C LYS A 202 12.06 -16.32 -6.92
N ASP A 203 12.54 -17.36 -6.24
CA ASP A 203 12.60 -18.72 -6.78
C ASP A 203 11.34 -19.54 -6.52
N ALA A 204 10.38 -19.02 -5.76
CA ALA A 204 9.18 -19.74 -5.34
C ALA A 204 8.30 -20.16 -6.51
N ALA A 205 8.17 -19.33 -7.53
CA ALA A 205 7.39 -19.64 -8.73
C ALA A 205 7.98 -20.82 -9.52
N THR A 206 9.30 -20.85 -9.67
CA THR A 206 10.04 -21.95 -10.35
C THR A 206 9.98 -23.25 -9.56
N ILE A 207 10.07 -23.19 -8.24
CA ILE A 207 9.94 -24.36 -7.36
C ILE A 207 8.53 -24.95 -7.49
N ARG A 208 7.50 -24.09 -7.45
CA ARG A 208 6.10 -24.51 -7.63
C ARG A 208 5.86 -25.17 -9.00
N GLU A 209 6.38 -24.58 -10.08
CA GLU A 209 6.22 -25.12 -11.42
C GLU A 209 6.88 -26.51 -11.56
N ARG A 210 8.05 -26.70 -10.97
CA ARG A 210 8.72 -27.99 -10.93
C ARG A 210 7.92 -29.03 -10.15
N ALA A 211 7.39 -28.67 -8.98
CA ALA A 211 6.58 -29.57 -8.17
C ALA A 211 5.32 -30.05 -8.92
N LEU A 212 4.62 -29.13 -9.60
CA LEU A 212 3.44 -29.47 -10.41
C LEU A 212 3.77 -30.41 -11.60
N LYS A 213 4.95 -30.25 -12.23
CA LYS A 213 5.39 -31.14 -13.31
C LYS A 213 5.73 -32.53 -12.81
N THR A 214 6.30 -32.66 -11.61
CA THR A 214 6.63 -33.97 -11.01
C THR A 214 5.37 -34.74 -10.65
N ASP A 215 4.34 -34.10 -10.09
CA ASP A 215 3.06 -34.73 -9.78
C ASP A 215 2.35 -35.27 -11.02
N SER A 216 2.33 -34.49 -12.11
CA SER A 216 1.68 -34.91 -13.35
C SER A 216 2.38 -36.10 -14.02
N THR A 217 3.67 -36.29 -13.76
CA THR A 217 4.43 -37.45 -14.29
C THR A 217 4.20 -38.73 -13.47
N THR A 218 3.90 -38.56 -12.18
CA THR A 218 3.65 -39.71 -11.28
C THR A 218 2.24 -40.30 -11.45
N GLU A 219 1.26 -39.51 -11.94
CA GLU A 219 -0.09 -39.99 -12.23
C GLU A 219 -0.19 -40.78 -13.56
N LEU A 220 0.85 -40.77 -14.39
CA LEU A 220 0.88 -41.45 -15.71
C LEU A 220 1.63 -42.78 -15.69
N VAL A 221 2.11 -43.23 -14.53
CA VAL A 221 2.79 -44.51 -14.30
C VAL A 221 1.94 -45.38 -13.38
#